data_03bae1fa71373d9492d9b7b54f38d646
#
_entry.id   03bae1fa71373d9492d9b7b54f38d646
#
_cell.length_a   1.000
_cell.length_b   1.000
_cell.length_c   1.000
_cell.angle_alpha   90.00
_cell.angle_beta   90.00
_cell.angle_gamma   90.00
#
_symmetry.space_group_name_H-M   'P 1'
#
loop_
_entity.id
_entity.type
_entity.pdbx_description
1 polymer ?
#
loop_
_entity_poly.entity_id
_entity_poly.type
_entity_poly.pdbx_seq_one_letter_code
_entity_poly.pdbx_strand_id
1 'polypeptide(L)'
;RKVGEGKEKGYALASYVSDKATVLTKEPIGENCFILEDNTIQPFVRIGNNVTLWSGNHIGHHSVVEDHVFIASHVVVSGGVTVGEYSFIGVNTTLRDHIRIGKGNVLGAGSLIMADTEDDQLYTAPSAKLAKIPASRLPKI
;
A
#
# COMPACT_ATOMS: atom_id res chain seq x y z
N ARG A 1 -1.70 18.45 -7.20
CA ARG A 1 -1.88 19.64 -8.06
C ARG A 1 -2.97 19.40 -9.11
N LYS A 2 -2.84 18.38 -9.98
CA LYS A 2 -3.83 18.12 -11.04
C LYS A 2 -5.24 17.76 -10.53
N VAL A 3 -5.36 17.11 -9.38
CA VAL A 3 -6.64 16.79 -8.73
C VAL A 3 -7.38 18.08 -8.37
N GLY A 4 -6.68 19.07 -7.77
CA GLY A 4 -7.24 20.38 -7.45
C GLY A 4 -7.69 21.13 -8.69
N GLU A 5 -6.85 21.16 -9.73
CA GLU A 5 -7.15 21.81 -11.02
C GLU A 5 -8.41 21.21 -11.69
N GLY A 6 -8.60 19.88 -11.61
CA GLY A 6 -9.79 19.21 -12.12
C GLY A 6 -11.05 19.64 -11.39
N LYS A 7 -11.01 19.68 -10.06
CA LYS A 7 -12.14 20.13 -9.22
C LYS A 7 -12.50 21.60 -9.47
N GLU A 8 -11.52 22.46 -9.59
CA GLU A 8 -11.72 23.89 -9.92
C GLU A 8 -12.42 24.06 -11.28
N LYS A 9 -12.20 23.16 -12.23
CA LYS A 9 -12.90 23.14 -13.52
C LYS A 9 -14.28 22.48 -13.48
N GLY A 10 -14.74 22.03 -12.31
CA GLY A 10 -16.04 21.40 -12.13
C GLY A 10 -16.11 19.93 -12.56
N TYR A 11 -14.98 19.25 -12.76
CA TYR A 11 -14.96 17.83 -13.10
C TYR A 11 -15.21 16.97 -11.86
N ALA A 12 -16.05 15.93 -12.02
CA ALA A 12 -16.12 14.84 -11.07
C ALA A 12 -14.93 13.90 -11.30
N LEU A 13 -14.29 13.49 -10.22
CA LEU A 13 -13.11 12.61 -10.26
C LEU A 13 -13.57 11.17 -9.99
N ALA A 14 -13.67 10.38 -11.06
CA ALA A 14 -14.05 8.98 -10.97
C ALA A 14 -12.90 8.13 -10.47
N SER A 15 -13.24 7.06 -9.74
CA SER A 15 -12.31 6.00 -9.36
C SER A 15 -12.42 4.81 -10.30
N TYR A 16 -11.33 4.11 -10.52
CA TYR A 16 -11.28 2.83 -11.20
C TYR A 16 -10.99 1.73 -10.18
N VAL A 17 -11.84 0.73 -10.13
CA VAL A 17 -11.63 -0.48 -9.35
C VAL A 17 -11.76 -1.66 -10.28
N SER A 18 -10.69 -2.45 -10.41
CA SER A 18 -10.69 -3.64 -11.27
C SER A 18 -11.78 -4.61 -10.84
N ASP A 19 -12.46 -5.20 -11.82
CA ASP A 19 -13.42 -6.28 -11.59
C ASP A 19 -12.77 -7.57 -11.07
N LYS A 20 -11.44 -7.67 -11.19
CA LYS A 20 -10.62 -8.74 -10.62
C LYS A 20 -10.07 -8.43 -9.23
N ALA A 21 -10.41 -7.31 -8.64
CA ALA A 21 -10.15 -7.05 -7.24
C ALA A 21 -11.25 -7.66 -6.37
N THR A 22 -10.87 -8.19 -5.21
CA THR A 22 -11.82 -8.72 -4.22
C THR A 22 -12.07 -7.64 -3.17
N VAL A 23 -13.19 -6.95 -3.29
CA VAL A 23 -13.55 -5.86 -2.39
C VAL A 23 -14.64 -6.32 -1.43
N LEU A 24 -14.27 -6.56 -0.18
CA LEU A 24 -15.17 -7.04 0.86
C LEU A 24 -15.67 -5.92 1.77
N THR A 25 -15.00 -4.77 1.76
CA THR A 25 -15.45 -3.61 2.54
C THR A 25 -16.74 -3.03 1.97
N LYS A 26 -17.60 -2.55 2.87
CA LYS A 26 -18.79 -1.75 2.53
C LYS A 26 -18.56 -0.25 2.74
N GLU A 27 -17.42 0.12 3.27
CA GLU A 27 -17.02 1.52 3.39
C GLU A 27 -16.77 2.10 2.00
N PRO A 28 -17.07 3.38 1.78
CA PRO A 28 -16.86 4.00 0.47
C PRO A 28 -15.37 4.09 0.14
N ILE A 29 -15.06 3.84 -1.13
CA ILE A 29 -13.76 4.15 -1.72
C ILE A 29 -13.82 5.61 -2.17
N GLY A 30 -12.76 6.36 -1.87
CA GLY A 30 -12.68 7.78 -2.18
C GLY A 30 -12.69 8.09 -3.68
N GLU A 31 -12.58 9.36 -4.00
CA GLU A 31 -12.50 9.87 -5.37
C GLU A 31 -11.12 9.67 -5.98
N ASN A 32 -11.06 9.57 -7.30
CA ASN A 32 -9.80 9.49 -8.07
C ASN A 32 -8.86 8.38 -7.59
N CYS A 33 -9.42 7.26 -7.16
CA CYS A 33 -8.64 6.08 -6.80
C CYS A 33 -8.40 5.19 -8.02
N PHE A 34 -7.29 4.47 -8.00
CA PHE A 34 -6.91 3.52 -9.02
C PHE A 34 -6.50 2.21 -8.36
N ILE A 35 -7.40 1.24 -8.39
CA ILE A 35 -7.23 -0.05 -7.72
C ILE A 35 -7.18 -1.15 -8.79
N LEU A 36 -6.01 -1.74 -8.95
CA LEU A 36 -5.73 -2.76 -9.96
C LEU A 36 -6.19 -4.15 -9.51
N GLU A 37 -5.93 -5.11 -10.36
CA GLU A 37 -6.32 -6.51 -10.20
C GLU A 37 -5.68 -7.16 -8.97
N ASP A 38 -6.31 -8.21 -8.50
CA ASP A 38 -5.85 -9.09 -7.41
C ASP A 38 -5.62 -8.38 -6.06
N ASN A 39 -6.08 -7.16 -5.91
CA ASN A 39 -6.16 -6.54 -4.59
C ASN A 39 -7.26 -7.21 -3.78
N THR A 40 -6.95 -7.57 -2.53
CA THR A 40 -7.95 -8.01 -1.55
C THR A 40 -8.11 -6.93 -0.50
N ILE A 41 -9.28 -6.31 -0.49
CA ILE A 41 -9.65 -5.25 0.46
C ILE A 41 -10.65 -5.84 1.44
N GLN A 42 -10.22 -6.07 2.67
CA GLN A 42 -10.99 -6.77 3.70
C GLN A 42 -12.09 -5.88 4.30
N PRO A 43 -13.03 -6.47 5.09
CA PRO A 43 -14.10 -5.72 5.72
C PRO A 43 -13.62 -4.56 6.59
N PHE A 44 -14.38 -3.47 6.61
CA PHE A 44 -14.14 -2.27 7.39
C PHE A 44 -12.89 -1.48 7.00
N VAL A 45 -12.28 -1.79 5.87
CA VAL A 45 -11.18 -0.98 5.33
C VAL A 45 -11.74 0.31 4.77
N ARG A 46 -11.04 1.42 5.03
CA ARG A 46 -11.32 2.73 4.46
C ARG A 46 -10.21 3.14 3.51
N ILE A 47 -10.59 3.56 2.31
CA ILE A 47 -9.67 4.08 1.31
C ILE A 47 -10.02 5.54 1.07
N GLY A 48 -9.05 6.42 1.28
CA GLY A 48 -9.21 7.85 1.05
C GLY A 48 -9.24 8.24 -0.42
N ASN A 49 -8.99 9.51 -0.70
CA ASN A 49 -8.99 10.05 -2.06
C ASN A 49 -7.62 9.93 -2.72
N ASN A 50 -7.60 9.86 -4.03
CA ASN A 50 -6.39 9.83 -4.84
C ASN A 50 -5.40 8.73 -4.39
N VAL A 51 -5.92 7.57 -4.05
CA VAL A 51 -5.14 6.40 -3.64
C VAL A 51 -4.90 5.51 -4.84
N THR A 52 -3.67 5.06 -5.00
CA THR A 52 -3.30 4.04 -5.98
C THR A 52 -2.92 2.76 -5.25
N LEU A 53 -3.62 1.68 -5.55
CA LEU A 53 -3.24 0.32 -5.15
C LEU A 53 -2.84 -0.42 -6.42
N TRP A 54 -1.56 -0.70 -6.58
CA TRP A 54 -1.07 -1.53 -7.67
C TRP A 54 -1.55 -2.96 -7.50
N SER A 55 -1.02 -3.94 -8.22
CA SER A 55 -1.60 -5.30 -8.24
C SER A 55 -1.26 -6.14 -7.01
N GLY A 56 -2.18 -7.01 -6.60
CA GLY A 56 -1.89 -8.11 -5.69
C GLY A 56 -1.66 -7.75 -4.23
N ASN A 57 -2.17 -6.61 -3.76
CA ASN A 57 -2.02 -6.22 -2.36
C ASN A 57 -3.05 -6.90 -1.45
N HIS A 58 -2.67 -7.12 -0.21
CA HIS A 58 -3.58 -7.48 0.87
C HIS A 58 -3.77 -6.27 1.78
N ILE A 59 -4.98 -5.75 1.83
CA ILE A 59 -5.34 -4.66 2.75
C ILE A 59 -6.22 -5.26 3.85
N GLY A 60 -5.61 -5.44 5.01
CA GLY A 60 -6.20 -6.14 6.15
C GLY A 60 -7.38 -5.37 6.77
N HIS A 61 -8.27 -6.10 7.39
CA HIS A 61 -9.50 -5.58 8.01
C HIS A 61 -9.25 -4.37 8.92
N HIS A 62 -10.18 -3.43 8.95
CA HIS A 62 -10.13 -2.22 9.77
C HIS A 62 -8.95 -1.28 9.47
N SER A 63 -8.17 -1.53 8.41
CA SER A 63 -7.10 -0.63 8.02
C SER A 63 -7.65 0.63 7.37
N VAL A 64 -6.88 1.70 7.47
CA VAL A 64 -7.17 2.98 6.85
C VAL A 64 -6.01 3.37 5.95
N VAL A 65 -6.29 3.59 4.68
CA VAL A 65 -5.34 4.17 3.73
C VAL A 65 -5.80 5.62 3.51
N GLU A 66 -5.01 6.56 3.99
CA GLU A 66 -5.33 7.98 3.91
C GLU A 66 -5.13 8.52 2.47
N ASP A 67 -5.41 9.79 2.26
CA ASP A 67 -5.39 10.41 0.93
C ASP A 67 -3.99 10.41 0.31
N HIS A 68 -3.94 10.37 -1.01
CA HIS A 68 -2.71 10.51 -1.80
C HIS A 68 -1.65 9.43 -1.54
N VAL A 69 -2.05 8.28 -1.05
CA VAL A 69 -1.14 7.14 -0.80
C VAL A 69 -0.97 6.33 -2.08
N PHE A 70 0.27 5.89 -2.32
CA PHE A 70 0.60 4.95 -3.37
C PHE A 70 1.13 3.65 -2.75
N ILE A 71 0.45 2.54 -3.01
CA ILE A 71 0.89 1.21 -2.59
C ILE A 71 1.23 0.41 -3.85
N ALA A 72 2.49 0.00 -3.94
CA ALA A 72 2.99 -0.81 -5.05
C ALA A 72 2.47 -2.25 -5.00
N SER A 73 3.05 -3.17 -5.76
CA SER A 73 2.53 -4.54 -5.86
C SER A 73 2.93 -5.43 -4.69
N HIS A 74 2.06 -6.38 -4.37
CA HIS A 74 2.31 -7.46 -3.40
C HIS A 74 2.70 -6.97 -2.00
N VAL A 75 2.11 -5.89 -1.56
CA VAL A 75 2.26 -5.36 -0.21
C VAL A 75 1.25 -6.03 0.71
N VAL A 76 1.70 -6.36 1.93
CA VAL A 76 0.82 -6.84 2.99
C VAL A 76 0.62 -5.73 4.01
N VAL A 77 -0.56 -5.16 4.02
CA VAL A 77 -1.05 -4.30 5.09
C VAL A 77 -1.87 -5.18 6.02
N SER A 78 -1.34 -5.52 7.18
CA SER A 78 -2.04 -6.34 8.17
C SER A 78 -3.24 -5.59 8.77
N GLY A 79 -4.04 -6.27 9.59
CA GLY A 79 -5.26 -5.66 10.13
C GLY A 79 -5.01 -4.47 11.04
N GLY A 80 -5.90 -3.49 10.99
CA GLY A 80 -5.86 -2.33 11.89
C GLY A 80 -4.72 -1.34 11.66
N VAL A 81 -4.13 -1.34 10.47
CA VAL A 81 -3.03 -0.43 10.10
C VAL A 81 -3.60 0.88 9.56
N THR A 82 -2.99 2.00 9.95
CA THR A 82 -3.23 3.30 9.29
C THR A 82 -2.01 3.67 8.46
N VAL A 83 -2.22 3.93 7.17
CA VAL A 83 -1.18 4.47 6.28
C VAL A 83 -1.42 5.95 6.08
N GLY A 84 -0.52 6.77 6.59
CA GLY A 84 -0.62 8.23 6.54
C GLY A 84 -0.54 8.80 5.14
N GLU A 85 -1.22 9.91 4.92
CA GLU A 85 -1.32 10.59 3.62
C GLU A 85 0.05 10.86 2.98
N TYR A 86 0.09 10.90 1.65
CA TYR A 86 1.29 11.12 0.83
C TYR A 86 2.40 10.08 0.99
N SER A 87 2.13 8.94 1.62
CA SER A 87 3.13 7.87 1.74
C SER A 87 3.21 7.03 0.48
N PHE A 88 4.41 6.53 0.22
CA PHE A 88 4.71 5.55 -0.84
C PHE A 88 5.17 4.24 -0.21
N ILE A 89 4.48 3.15 -0.53
CA ILE A 89 4.81 1.81 0.00
C ILE A 89 5.35 0.97 -1.15
N GLY A 90 6.65 0.65 -1.07
CA GLY A 90 7.34 -0.13 -2.10
C GLY A 90 6.89 -1.59 -2.18
N VAL A 91 7.22 -2.25 -3.28
CA VAL A 91 6.82 -3.64 -3.56
C VAL A 91 7.26 -4.60 -2.45
N ASN A 92 6.47 -5.63 -2.19
CA ASN A 92 6.77 -6.67 -1.19
C ASN A 92 7.02 -6.14 0.23
N THR A 93 6.53 -4.98 0.56
CA THR A 93 6.58 -4.44 1.92
C THR A 93 5.55 -5.15 2.80
N THR A 94 5.90 -5.40 4.05
CA THR A 94 4.99 -5.98 5.04
C THR A 94 4.87 -5.01 6.23
N LEU A 95 3.63 -4.68 6.55
CA LEU A 95 3.29 -3.84 7.71
C LEU A 95 2.64 -4.72 8.78
N ARG A 96 3.22 -4.73 9.97
CA ARG A 96 2.63 -5.43 11.12
C ARG A 96 1.24 -4.88 11.44
N ASP A 97 0.41 -5.70 12.02
CA ASP A 97 -0.92 -5.30 12.50
C ASP A 97 -0.88 -4.19 13.57
N HIS A 98 -1.91 -3.36 13.57
CA HIS A 98 -2.16 -2.31 14.55
C HIS A 98 -1.05 -1.25 14.68
N ILE A 99 -0.30 -1.00 13.60
CA ILE A 99 0.68 0.10 13.56
C ILE A 99 0.16 1.26 12.73
N ARG A 100 0.80 2.41 12.93
CA ARG A 100 0.58 3.61 12.14
C ARG A 100 1.84 3.95 11.35
N ILE A 101 1.69 4.09 10.05
CA ILE A 101 2.69 4.69 9.18
C ILE A 101 2.42 6.19 9.13
N GLY A 102 3.42 6.99 9.45
CA GLY A 102 3.32 8.45 9.43
C GLY A 102 3.09 9.00 8.02
N LYS A 103 2.82 10.30 7.93
CA LYS A 103 2.60 11.00 6.67
C LYS A 103 3.88 11.16 5.87
N GLY A 104 3.77 11.10 4.55
CA GLY A 104 4.91 11.36 3.66
C GLY A 104 6.05 10.36 3.78
N ASN A 105 5.81 9.17 4.29
CA ASN A 105 6.83 8.14 4.38
C ASN A 105 7.10 7.52 3.01
N VAL A 106 8.35 7.13 2.79
CA VAL A 106 8.74 6.26 1.68
C VAL A 106 9.29 4.97 2.26
N LEU A 107 8.59 3.87 2.02
CA LEU A 107 9.04 2.55 2.42
C LEU A 107 9.60 1.84 1.20
N GLY A 108 10.90 1.60 1.19
CA GLY A 108 11.58 0.91 0.10
C GLY A 108 11.10 -0.53 -0.06
N ALA A 109 11.34 -1.10 -1.24
CA ALA A 109 10.94 -2.46 -1.57
C ALA A 109 11.42 -3.49 -0.54
N GLY A 110 10.57 -4.43 -0.17
CA GLY A 110 10.89 -5.49 0.77
C GLY A 110 11.04 -5.07 2.22
N SER A 111 10.60 -3.87 2.58
CA SER A 111 10.66 -3.39 3.97
C SER A 111 9.72 -4.19 4.86
N LEU A 112 10.18 -4.50 6.06
CA LEU A 112 9.38 -5.08 7.13
C LEU A 112 9.25 -4.06 8.26
N ILE A 113 8.06 -3.51 8.44
CA ILE A 113 7.80 -2.47 9.46
C ILE A 113 7.01 -3.08 10.62
N MET A 114 7.64 -3.09 11.79
CA MET A 114 7.15 -3.78 12.99
C MET A 114 6.63 -2.83 14.08
N ALA A 115 6.75 -1.52 13.89
CA ALA A 115 6.35 -0.50 14.84
C ALA A 115 5.89 0.77 14.12
N ASP A 116 5.21 1.66 14.84
CA ASP A 116 4.81 2.96 14.31
C ASP A 116 5.99 3.71 13.72
N THR A 117 5.76 4.43 12.64
CA THR A 117 6.73 5.35 12.05
C THR A 117 6.29 6.79 12.25
N GLU A 118 7.23 7.69 12.32
CA GLU A 118 6.97 9.12 12.35
C GLU A 118 6.77 9.68 10.94
N ASP A 119 6.40 10.95 10.83
CA ASP A 119 6.22 11.60 9.53
C ASP A 119 7.56 11.80 8.81
N ASP A 120 7.50 11.87 7.49
CA ASP A 120 8.62 12.24 6.61
C ASP A 120 9.88 11.35 6.79
N GLN A 121 9.67 10.04 6.86
CA GLN A 121 10.76 9.07 7.01
C GLN A 121 10.96 8.23 5.76
N LEU A 122 12.23 7.90 5.50
CA LEU A 122 12.65 6.96 4.45
C LEU A 122 13.16 5.68 5.09
N TYR A 123 12.53 4.55 4.76
CA TYR A 123 12.98 3.22 5.16
C TYR A 123 13.54 2.49 3.94
N THR A 124 14.71 1.90 4.10
CA THR A 124 15.33 1.04 3.09
C THR A 124 15.55 -0.35 3.63
N ALA A 125 15.32 -1.37 2.81
CA ALA A 125 15.63 -2.75 3.16
C ALA A 125 16.96 -3.16 2.51
N PRO A 126 17.74 -4.03 3.17
CA PRO A 126 18.99 -4.52 2.58
C PRO A 126 18.69 -5.44 1.39
N SER A 127 19.56 -5.39 0.39
CA SER A 127 19.57 -6.39 -0.67
C SER A 127 20.15 -7.72 -0.16
N ALA A 128 19.84 -8.80 -0.87
CA ALA A 128 20.41 -10.10 -0.55
C ALA A 128 21.96 -10.06 -0.63
N LYS A 129 22.60 -10.82 0.24
CA LYS A 129 24.06 -10.97 0.24
C LYS A 129 24.46 -12.19 -0.58
N LEU A 130 25.51 -12.05 -1.37
CA LEU A 130 26.12 -13.20 -2.04
C LEU A 130 26.68 -14.18 -1.01
N ALA A 131 26.24 -15.43 -1.09
CA ALA A 131 26.78 -16.47 -0.23
C ALA A 131 28.23 -16.84 -0.62
N LYS A 132 29.00 -17.32 0.35
CA LYS A 132 30.41 -17.71 0.11
C LYS A 132 30.55 -19.06 -0.60
N ILE A 133 29.45 -19.82 -0.72
CA ILE A 133 29.43 -21.13 -1.37
C ILE A 133 28.63 -21.06 -2.67
N PRO A 134 29.00 -21.84 -3.70
CA PRO A 134 28.21 -21.91 -4.93
C PRO A 134 26.90 -22.67 -4.70
N ALA A 135 25.88 -22.30 -5.48
CA ALA A 135 24.56 -22.94 -5.38
C ALA A 135 24.60 -24.46 -5.59
N SER A 136 25.55 -24.97 -6.39
CA SER A 136 25.73 -26.39 -6.64
C SER A 136 26.08 -27.21 -5.38
N ARG A 137 26.47 -26.56 -4.29
CA ARG A 137 26.72 -27.22 -3.00
C ARG A 137 25.51 -27.32 -2.09
N LEU A 138 24.39 -26.72 -2.50
CA LEU A 138 23.14 -26.91 -1.75
C LEU A 138 22.60 -28.32 -1.94
N PRO A 139 22.02 -28.93 -0.87
CA PRO A 139 21.33 -30.21 -1.02
C PRO A 139 20.23 -30.03 -2.10
N LYS A 140 20.11 -31.02 -2.97
CA LYS A 140 18.98 -31.06 -3.90
C LYS A 140 17.69 -31.21 -3.12
N ILE A 141 16.74 -30.33 -3.35
CA ILE A 141 15.37 -30.41 -2.80
C ILE A 141 14.61 -31.52 -3.53
#